data_054022ad619942be8cbc0b3de932070e
#
_entry.id   054022ad619942be8cbc0b3de932070e
#
_cell.length_a   1.000
_cell.length_b   1.000
_cell.length_c   1.000
_cell.angle_alpha   90.00
_cell.angle_beta   90.00
_cell.angle_gamma   90.00
#
_symmetry.space_group_name_H-M   'P 1'
#
loop_
_entity.id
_entity.type
_entity.pdbx_description
1 polymer ?
#
loop_
_entity_poly.entity_id
_entity_poly.type
_entity_poly.pdbx_seq_one_letter_code
_entity_poly.pdbx_strand_id
1 'polypeptide(L)'
;MPFLEKNLVVKKSGLPDAGKGLFTRINIAKGTRIVEYKGRIQRWQDVKDQDGINGYLMYINRNVVINALPAIDTLGRYANDARGLVRKEGLRNNSEYVSEGKRCFIEATRNIKAGEEILVNYGREYWALIKKLKKKSIIQ
;
A
#
# COMPACT_ATOMS: atom_id res chain seq x y z
N MET A 1 -4.73 -6.15 -20.07
CA MET A 1 -4.67 -4.68 -20.17
C MET A 1 -3.73 -4.12 -19.15
N PRO A 2 -2.75 -3.34 -19.53
CA PRO A 2 -1.93 -2.66 -18.54
C PRO A 2 -2.77 -1.61 -17.81
N PHE A 3 -2.46 -1.40 -16.54
CA PHE A 3 -3.07 -0.33 -15.77
C PHE A 3 -2.31 0.97 -16.07
N LEU A 4 -2.13 1.83 -15.07
CA LEU A 4 -1.56 3.15 -15.30
C LEU A 4 -0.05 3.23 -15.05
N GLU A 5 0.66 2.10 -15.06
CA GLU A 5 2.09 2.04 -14.68
C GLU A 5 2.95 3.06 -15.42
N LYS A 6 2.68 3.30 -16.72
CA LYS A 6 3.45 4.26 -17.52
C LYS A 6 3.25 5.71 -17.07
N ASN A 7 2.18 5.97 -16.34
CA ASN A 7 1.81 7.30 -15.86
C ASN A 7 2.09 7.48 -14.37
N LEU A 8 2.75 6.50 -13.75
CA LEU A 8 3.09 6.54 -12.33
C LEU A 8 4.60 6.72 -12.17
N VAL A 9 4.98 7.32 -11.05
CA VAL A 9 6.39 7.53 -10.72
C VAL A 9 6.61 7.29 -9.23
N VAL A 10 7.75 6.67 -8.90
CA VAL A 10 8.18 6.47 -7.52
C VAL A 10 9.20 7.56 -7.20
N LYS A 11 8.93 8.31 -6.15
CA LYS A 11 9.83 9.36 -5.66
C LYS A 11 9.60 9.57 -4.17
N LYS A 12 10.35 10.46 -3.53
CA LYS A 12 10.22 10.71 -2.10
C LYS A 12 8.78 11.08 -1.75
N SER A 13 8.20 10.36 -0.76
CA SER A 13 6.85 10.62 -0.28
C SER A 13 6.73 12.00 0.35
N GLY A 14 5.55 12.60 0.24
CA GLY A 14 5.22 13.82 0.96
C GLY A 14 4.98 13.57 2.46
N LEU A 15 4.78 12.30 2.87
CA LEU A 15 4.66 11.95 4.28
C LEU A 15 6.04 11.92 4.94
N PRO A 16 6.22 12.56 6.11
CA PRO A 16 7.49 12.54 6.81
C PRO A 16 7.93 11.11 7.13
N ASP A 17 9.21 10.82 6.93
CA ASP A 17 9.84 9.54 7.27
C ASP A 17 9.23 8.31 6.58
N ALA A 18 8.42 8.50 5.55
CA ALA A 18 7.80 7.40 4.81
C ALA A 18 8.69 6.84 3.68
N GLY A 19 9.83 7.47 3.43
CA GLY A 19 10.71 7.06 2.35
C GLY A 19 10.11 7.39 0.99
N LYS A 20 10.05 6.38 0.11
CA LYS A 20 9.49 6.56 -1.25
C LYS A 20 7.96 6.43 -1.22
N GLY A 21 7.32 7.10 -2.16
CA GLY A 21 5.89 7.03 -2.40
C GLY A 21 5.58 6.88 -3.87
N LEU A 22 4.32 6.66 -4.17
CA LEU A 22 3.82 6.48 -5.54
C LEU A 22 3.03 7.71 -5.94
N PHE A 23 3.36 8.29 -7.10
CA PHE A 23 2.74 9.52 -7.59
C PHE A 23 2.17 9.31 -8.98
N THR A 24 1.15 10.08 -9.34
CA THR A 24 0.58 10.05 -10.69
C THR A 24 1.01 11.27 -11.50
N ARG A 25 1.26 11.06 -12.79
CA ARG A 25 1.57 12.13 -13.74
C ARG A 25 0.32 12.64 -14.45
N ILE A 26 -0.81 11.95 -14.29
CA ILE A 26 -2.08 12.28 -14.96
C ILE A 26 -3.21 12.38 -13.94
N ASN A 27 -4.31 13.01 -14.35
CA ASN A 27 -5.53 13.00 -13.56
C ASN A 27 -6.15 11.60 -13.57
N ILE A 28 -6.60 11.13 -12.41
CA ILE A 28 -7.23 9.82 -12.25
C ILE A 28 -8.64 10.04 -11.73
N ALA A 29 -9.63 9.48 -12.41
CA ALA A 29 -11.02 9.59 -11.98
C ALA A 29 -11.33 8.60 -10.85
N LYS A 30 -12.22 9.00 -9.95
CA LYS A 30 -12.75 8.11 -8.91
C LYS A 30 -13.24 6.80 -9.53
N GLY A 31 -12.93 5.67 -8.90
CA GLY A 31 -13.31 4.35 -9.35
C GLY A 31 -12.33 3.69 -10.31
N THR A 32 -11.30 4.41 -10.74
CA THR A 32 -10.28 3.84 -11.64
C THR A 32 -9.38 2.85 -10.90
N ARG A 33 -9.15 1.68 -11.49
CA ARG A 33 -8.11 0.76 -11.05
C ARG A 33 -6.78 1.32 -11.52
N ILE A 34 -5.94 1.69 -10.56
CA ILE A 34 -4.70 2.42 -10.84
C ILE A 34 -3.59 1.44 -11.20
N VAL A 35 -3.36 0.45 -10.33
CA VAL A 35 -2.23 -0.47 -10.45
C VAL A 35 -2.53 -1.72 -9.63
N GLU A 36 -1.90 -2.84 -10.00
CA GLU A 36 -2.00 -4.08 -9.24
C GLU A 36 -0.92 -4.14 -8.17
N TYR A 37 -1.31 -4.57 -6.97
CA TYR A 37 -0.38 -4.91 -5.90
C TYR A 37 0.17 -6.31 -6.20
N LYS A 38 1.36 -6.37 -6.76
CA LYS A 38 1.99 -7.62 -7.22
C LYS A 38 3.00 -8.14 -6.22
N GLY A 39 3.10 -9.46 -6.13
CA GLY A 39 4.09 -10.10 -5.30
C GLY A 39 3.98 -11.61 -5.40
N ARG A 40 4.75 -12.27 -4.56
CA ARG A 40 4.75 -13.73 -4.48
C ARG A 40 3.49 -14.19 -3.76
N ILE A 41 2.78 -15.16 -4.34
CA ILE A 41 1.59 -15.74 -3.70
C ILE A 41 2.05 -16.82 -2.73
N GLN A 42 1.64 -16.68 -1.48
CA GLN A 42 1.99 -17.61 -0.41
C GLN A 42 0.76 -17.89 0.45
N ARG A 43 0.83 -18.92 1.30
CA ARG A 43 -0.22 -19.21 2.27
C ARG A 43 0.12 -18.49 3.59
N TRP A 44 -0.89 -18.14 4.34
CA TRP A 44 -0.71 -17.46 5.61
C TRP A 44 0.21 -18.25 6.56
N GLN A 45 0.04 -19.57 6.64
CA GLN A 45 0.85 -20.39 7.53
C GLN A 45 2.35 -20.34 7.21
N ASP A 46 2.72 -19.98 5.96
CA ASP A 46 4.12 -19.92 5.53
C ASP A 46 4.76 -18.55 5.85
N VAL A 47 3.96 -17.53 6.14
CA VAL A 47 4.44 -16.16 6.35
C VAL A 47 3.94 -15.51 7.64
N LYS A 48 3.17 -16.21 8.45
CA LYS A 48 2.54 -15.63 9.65
C LYS A 48 3.53 -15.06 10.66
N ASP A 49 4.72 -15.61 10.73
CA ASP A 49 5.79 -15.14 11.61
C ASP A 49 6.43 -13.83 11.10
N GLN A 50 6.12 -13.43 9.87
CA GLN A 50 6.53 -12.13 9.33
C GLN A 50 5.47 -11.05 9.55
N ASP A 51 4.33 -11.40 10.16
CA ASP A 51 3.25 -10.45 10.39
C ASP A 51 3.72 -9.30 11.30
N GLY A 52 3.47 -8.07 10.85
CA GLY A 52 3.91 -6.88 11.55
C GLY A 52 5.40 -6.55 11.38
N ILE A 53 6.20 -7.46 10.81
CA ILE A 53 7.62 -7.24 10.52
C ILE A 53 7.80 -6.90 9.05
N ASN A 54 7.16 -7.68 8.17
CA ASN A 54 7.18 -7.43 6.74
C ASN A 54 5.94 -6.61 6.33
N GLY A 55 6.12 -5.31 6.12
CA GLY A 55 5.03 -4.40 5.74
C GLY A 55 4.50 -4.58 4.32
N TYR A 56 5.08 -5.51 3.55
CA TYR A 56 4.66 -5.79 2.18
C TYR A 56 3.76 -7.01 2.06
N LEU A 57 3.29 -7.58 3.18
CA LEU A 57 2.34 -8.68 3.15
C LEU A 57 0.91 -8.15 2.99
N MET A 58 0.23 -8.63 1.96
CA MET A 58 -1.19 -8.31 1.72
C MET A 58 -2.00 -9.60 1.93
N TYR A 59 -2.69 -9.68 3.06
CA TYR A 59 -3.53 -10.83 3.40
C TYR A 59 -4.85 -10.74 2.66
N ILE A 60 -5.17 -11.73 1.84
CA ILE A 60 -6.47 -11.86 1.17
C ILE A 60 -7.31 -12.91 1.88
N ASN A 61 -6.76 -14.09 2.07
CA ASN A 61 -7.36 -15.17 2.86
C ASN A 61 -6.26 -16.14 3.29
N ARG A 62 -6.62 -17.19 4.05
CA ARG A 62 -5.64 -18.14 4.58
C ARG A 62 -4.76 -18.79 3.53
N ASN A 63 -5.29 -18.94 2.32
CA ASN A 63 -4.59 -19.62 1.22
C ASN A 63 -3.89 -18.65 0.28
N VAL A 64 -4.14 -17.35 0.41
CA VAL A 64 -3.59 -16.32 -0.50
C VAL A 64 -3.11 -15.12 0.28
N VAL A 65 -1.79 -14.97 0.34
CA VAL A 65 -1.12 -13.78 0.86
C VAL A 65 -0.17 -13.31 -0.23
N ILE A 66 -0.26 -12.05 -0.61
CA ILE A 66 0.64 -11.47 -1.59
C ILE A 66 1.82 -10.85 -0.84
N ASN A 67 3.02 -11.37 -1.10
CA ASN A 67 4.25 -10.85 -0.49
C ASN A 67 5.00 -10.04 -1.53
N ALA A 68 4.95 -8.72 -1.41
CA ALA A 68 5.58 -7.80 -2.35
C ALA A 68 7.03 -7.46 -1.97
N LEU A 69 7.56 -8.01 -0.88
CA LEU A 69 8.94 -7.73 -0.46
C LEU A 69 9.96 -7.99 -1.57
N PRO A 70 9.94 -9.15 -2.25
CA PRO A 70 10.88 -9.39 -3.35
C PRO A 70 10.51 -8.69 -4.65
N ALA A 71 9.32 -8.11 -4.76
CA ALA A 71 8.80 -7.56 -6.02
C ALA A 71 9.19 -6.08 -6.20
N ILE A 72 10.49 -5.78 -6.12
CA ILE A 72 11.01 -4.42 -6.13
C ILE A 72 10.74 -3.66 -7.44
N ASP A 73 10.49 -4.38 -8.53
CA ASP A 73 10.22 -3.77 -9.84
C ASP A 73 8.74 -3.38 -10.01
N THR A 74 7.90 -3.68 -9.04
CA THR A 74 6.47 -3.36 -9.13
C THR A 74 6.16 -2.06 -8.41
N LEU A 75 5.16 -1.34 -8.89
CA LEU A 75 4.84 0.00 -8.40
C LEU A 75 3.90 0.01 -7.21
N GLY A 76 2.96 -0.92 -7.15
CA GLY A 76 1.91 -0.92 -6.12
C GLY A 76 2.44 -0.96 -4.68
N ARG A 77 3.60 -1.58 -4.48
CA ARG A 77 4.19 -1.70 -3.14
C ARG A 77 4.66 -0.36 -2.55
N TYR A 78 4.77 0.68 -3.35
CA TYR A 78 5.28 1.98 -2.90
C TYR A 78 4.20 2.94 -2.42
N ALA A 79 2.92 2.59 -2.54
CA ALA A 79 1.83 3.42 -2.04
C ALA A 79 1.81 3.42 -0.51
N ASN A 80 1.78 4.60 0.08
CA ASN A 80 1.76 4.79 1.53
C ASN A 80 0.35 5.04 2.04
N ASP A 81 0.16 5.02 3.37
CA ASP A 81 -1.10 5.33 4.03
C ASP A 81 -0.95 6.66 4.78
N ALA A 82 -1.78 7.64 4.42
CA ALA A 82 -1.76 8.97 5.04
C ALA A 82 -2.29 8.97 6.47
N ARG A 83 -2.94 7.88 6.89
CA ARG A 83 -3.53 7.76 8.24
C ARG A 83 -2.70 6.86 9.15
N GLY A 84 -1.45 6.60 8.80
CA GLY A 84 -0.56 5.74 9.57
C GLY A 84 0.04 6.41 10.80
N LEU A 85 1.22 5.93 11.19
CA LEU A 85 1.94 6.42 12.37
C LEU A 85 2.42 7.85 12.19
N VAL A 86 2.77 8.24 10.96
CA VAL A 86 3.23 9.58 10.62
C VAL A 86 2.21 10.21 9.69
N ARG A 87 1.70 11.37 10.08
CA ARG A 87 0.67 12.08 9.31
C ARG A 87 1.16 13.49 8.97
N LYS A 88 0.62 14.05 7.89
CA LYS A 88 0.89 15.41 7.49
C LYS A 88 -0.44 16.09 7.16
N GLU A 89 -0.63 17.31 7.66
CA GLU A 89 -1.81 18.10 7.36
C GLU A 89 -1.95 18.31 5.84
N GLY A 90 -3.16 18.15 5.34
CA GLY A 90 -3.45 18.29 3.92
C GLY A 90 -3.29 17.02 3.10
N LEU A 91 -2.66 15.98 3.65
CA LEU A 91 -2.53 14.69 2.97
C LEU A 91 -3.59 13.71 3.48
N ARG A 92 -4.38 13.17 2.56
CA ARG A 92 -5.46 12.22 2.87
C ARG A 92 -5.40 11.06 1.89
N ASN A 93 -5.89 9.90 2.34
CA ASN A 93 -6.00 8.74 1.47
C ASN A 93 -6.97 9.03 0.32
N ASN A 94 -6.63 8.55 -0.86
CA ASN A 94 -7.39 8.75 -2.08
C ASN A 94 -7.62 7.45 -2.83
N SER A 95 -7.27 6.33 -2.22
CA SER A 95 -7.39 5.02 -2.85
C SER A 95 -7.57 3.93 -1.79
N GLU A 96 -7.94 2.74 -2.25
CA GLU A 96 -8.14 1.58 -1.39
C GLU A 96 -7.66 0.31 -2.09
N TYR A 97 -7.40 -0.73 -1.32
CA TYR A 97 -7.11 -2.05 -1.86
C TYR A 97 -8.41 -2.78 -2.18
N VAL A 98 -8.48 -3.36 -3.35
CA VAL A 98 -9.62 -4.18 -3.79
C VAL A 98 -9.09 -5.54 -4.22
N SER A 99 -9.54 -6.61 -3.57
CA SER A 99 -9.13 -7.96 -3.93
C SER A 99 -10.14 -8.60 -4.88
N GLU A 100 -9.63 -9.38 -5.81
CA GLU A 100 -10.45 -10.13 -6.76
C GLU A 100 -9.74 -11.46 -7.04
N GLY A 101 -10.29 -12.55 -6.53
CA GLY A 101 -9.63 -13.85 -6.59
C GLY A 101 -8.32 -13.81 -5.81
N LYS A 102 -7.22 -14.12 -6.48
CA LYS A 102 -5.87 -14.11 -5.90
C LYS A 102 -5.12 -12.81 -6.17
N ARG A 103 -5.81 -11.81 -6.69
CA ARG A 103 -5.21 -10.54 -7.10
C ARG A 103 -5.70 -9.41 -6.21
N CYS A 104 -4.87 -8.39 -6.07
CA CYS A 104 -5.21 -7.20 -5.31
C CYS A 104 -4.84 -5.97 -6.14
N PHE A 105 -5.73 -4.98 -6.16
CA PHE A 105 -5.57 -3.77 -6.95
C PHE A 105 -5.68 -2.54 -6.05
N ILE A 106 -5.03 -1.45 -6.45
CA ILE A 106 -5.25 -0.14 -5.84
C ILE A 106 -6.24 0.60 -6.72
N GLU A 107 -7.34 1.06 -6.13
CA GLU A 107 -8.44 1.69 -6.83
C GLU A 107 -8.73 3.07 -6.23
N ALA A 108 -8.93 4.08 -7.08
CA ALA A 108 -9.18 5.44 -6.64
C ALA A 108 -10.54 5.56 -5.94
N THR A 109 -10.55 6.12 -4.72
CA THR A 109 -11.79 6.38 -3.97
C THR A 109 -12.32 7.79 -4.18
N ARG A 110 -11.52 8.63 -4.86
CA ARG A 110 -11.88 9.99 -5.26
C ARG A 110 -11.00 10.39 -6.44
N ASN A 111 -11.31 11.54 -7.04
CA ASN A 111 -10.48 12.05 -8.12
C ASN A 111 -9.10 12.41 -7.60
N ILE A 112 -8.06 12.03 -8.33
CA ILE A 112 -6.66 12.30 -8.01
C ILE A 112 -6.09 13.17 -9.12
N LYS A 113 -5.47 14.28 -8.77
CA LYS A 113 -4.91 15.21 -9.75
C LYS A 113 -3.49 14.81 -10.13
N ALA A 114 -3.10 15.14 -11.35
CA ALA A 114 -1.72 14.98 -11.81
C ALA A 114 -0.76 15.62 -10.80
N GLY A 115 0.29 14.90 -10.44
CA GLY A 115 1.29 15.35 -9.47
C GLY A 115 1.00 14.93 -8.02
N GLU A 116 -0.22 14.48 -7.72
CA GLU A 116 -0.55 14.05 -6.36
C GLU A 116 0.02 12.67 -6.05
N GLU A 117 0.29 12.45 -4.77
CA GLU A 117 0.69 11.14 -4.26
C GLU A 117 -0.52 10.22 -4.13
N ILE A 118 -0.34 8.97 -4.54
CA ILE A 118 -1.36 7.93 -4.36
C ILE A 118 -1.20 7.39 -2.95
N LEU A 119 -2.21 7.64 -2.11
CA LEU A 119 -2.20 7.26 -0.70
C LEU A 119 -3.36 6.30 -0.46
N VAL A 120 -3.04 5.11 0.00
CA VAL A 120 -3.97 4.00 0.11
C VAL A 120 -4.24 3.66 1.57
N ASN A 121 -5.49 3.28 1.86
CA ASN A 121 -5.88 2.87 3.20
C ASN A 121 -5.41 1.44 3.47
N TYR A 122 -4.45 1.27 4.38
CA TYR A 122 -3.95 -0.06 4.78
C TYR A 122 -4.93 -0.82 5.67
N GLY A 123 -5.89 -0.10 6.26
CA GLY A 123 -6.85 -0.69 7.17
C GLY A 123 -6.48 -0.45 8.64
N ARG A 124 -7.52 -0.39 9.46
CA ARG A 124 -7.38 -0.10 10.89
C ARG A 124 -6.59 -1.18 11.62
N GLU A 125 -6.81 -2.43 11.29
CA GLU A 125 -6.15 -3.56 11.95
C GLU A 125 -4.64 -3.57 11.72
N TYR A 126 -4.20 -3.21 10.52
CA TYR A 126 -2.78 -3.10 10.21
C TYR A 126 -2.09 -2.11 11.15
N TRP A 127 -2.64 -0.90 11.29
CA TRP A 127 -2.03 0.14 12.10
C TRP A 127 -2.10 -0.16 13.60
N ALA A 128 -3.17 -0.83 14.05
CA ALA A 128 -3.28 -1.26 15.44
C ALA A 128 -2.15 -2.23 15.80
N LEU A 129 -1.85 -3.19 14.90
CA LEU A 129 -0.77 -4.14 15.09
C LEU A 129 0.59 -3.44 15.10
N ILE A 130 0.85 -2.54 14.17
CA ILE A 130 2.11 -1.80 14.09
C ILE A 130 2.35 -0.96 15.35
N LYS A 131 1.33 -0.26 15.84
CA LYS A 131 1.42 0.53 17.07
C LYS A 131 1.75 -0.35 18.27
N LYS A 132 1.14 -1.53 18.37
CA LYS A 132 1.38 -2.48 19.44
C LYS A 132 2.83 -2.98 19.42
N LEU A 133 3.37 -3.30 18.25
CA LEU A 133 4.74 -3.77 18.10
C LEU A 133 5.75 -2.68 18.44
N LYS A 134 5.53 -1.45 18.04
CA LYS A 134 6.39 -0.32 18.41
C LYS A 134 6.40 -0.07 19.91
N LYS A 135 5.24 -0.20 20.56
CA LYS A 135 5.13 -0.06 22.01
C LYS A 135 5.98 -1.09 22.73
N LYS A 136 5.95 -2.36 22.28
CA LYS A 136 6.78 -3.42 22.82
C LYS A 136 8.28 -3.12 22.65
N SER A 137 8.68 -2.62 21.50
CA SER A 137 10.07 -2.25 21.22
C SER A 137 10.57 -1.14 22.15
N ILE A 138 9.72 -0.19 22.50
CA ILE A 138 10.07 0.91 23.41
C ILE A 138 10.25 0.42 24.85
N ILE A 139 9.45 -0.56 25.25
CA ILE A 139 9.45 -1.08 26.62
C ILE A 139 10.65 -2.02 26.84
N GLN A 140 11.14 -2.64 25.82
CA GLN A 140 12.33 -3.48 25.88
C GLN A 140 13.59 -2.63 25.84
#